data_8b2fcbb13136038b527360f3a40170d6
#
_entry.id   8b2fcbb13136038b527360f3a40170d6
#
_cell.length_a   1.000
_cell.length_b   1.000
_cell.length_c   1.000
_cell.angle_alpha   90.00
_cell.angle_beta   90.00
_cell.angle_gamma   90.00
#
_symmetry.space_group_name_H-M   'P 1'
#
loop_
_entity.id
_entity.type
_entity.pdbx_description
1 polymer ?
#
loop_
_entity_poly.entity_id
_entity_poly.type
_entity_poly.pdbx_seq_one_letter_code
_entity_poly.pdbx_strand_id
1 'polypeptide(L)' 'MKIKEYRILKGYTQSEIANILNIKQSRYSNKELGRRDFTIEEIKLLKELFEVTYEDLLN' A
#
# COMPACT_ATOMS: atom_id res chain seq x y z
N MET A 1 4.62 -5.08 -6.93
CA MET A 1 4.54 -3.62 -6.72
C MET A 1 5.44 -3.19 -5.58
N LYS A 2 5.87 -1.95 -5.60
CA LYS A 2 6.80 -1.41 -4.59
C LYS A 2 6.08 -0.71 -3.43
N ILE A 3 4.92 -1.19 -3.05
CA ILE A 3 4.13 -0.56 -1.99
C ILE A 3 4.86 -0.65 -0.64
N LYS A 4 5.44 -1.81 -0.32
CA LYS A 4 6.19 -1.98 0.92
C LYS A 4 7.37 -1.01 0.99
N GLU A 5 8.11 -0.86 -0.11
CA GLU A 5 9.28 0.00 -0.17
C GLU A 5 8.91 1.46 0.08
N TYR A 6 7.86 1.94 -0.59
CA TYR A 6 7.40 3.31 -0.38
C TYR A 6 6.80 3.51 0.99
N ARG A 7 6.07 2.50 1.50
CA ARG A 7 5.54 2.56 2.87
C ARG A 7 6.66 2.80 3.88
N ILE A 8 7.73 2.01 3.78
CA ILE A 8 8.87 2.11 4.68
C ILE A 8 9.57 3.46 4.49
N LEU A 9 9.79 3.86 3.25
CA LEU A 9 10.44 5.13 2.92
C LEU A 9 9.69 6.32 3.53
N LYS A 10 8.36 6.28 3.50
CA LYS A 10 7.52 7.36 4.02
C LYS A 10 7.25 7.23 5.52
N GLY A 11 7.74 6.17 6.16
CA GLY A 11 7.68 6.02 7.61
C GLY A 11 6.38 5.44 8.16
N TYR A 12 5.62 4.71 7.35
CA TYR A 12 4.37 4.10 7.78
C TYR A 12 4.57 2.64 8.20
N THR A 13 3.85 2.25 9.26
CA THR A 13 3.73 0.83 9.63
C THR A 13 2.62 0.17 8.81
N GLN A 14 2.63 -1.17 8.77
CA GLN A 14 1.53 -1.92 8.14
C GLN A 14 0.19 -1.60 8.79
N SER A 15 0.19 -1.49 10.12
CA SER A 15 -1.03 -1.18 10.87
C SER A 15 -1.60 0.17 10.48
N GLU A 16 -0.74 1.17 10.32
CA GLU A 16 -1.17 2.51 9.92
C GLU A 16 -1.80 2.50 8.52
N ILE A 17 -1.17 1.82 7.57
CA ILE A 17 -1.72 1.73 6.21
C ILE A 17 -3.03 0.95 6.19
N ALA A 18 -3.10 -0.17 6.93
CA ALA A 18 -4.34 -0.94 7.01
C ALA A 18 -5.50 -0.09 7.55
N ASN A 19 -5.23 0.73 8.57
CA ASN A 19 -6.22 1.67 9.10
C ASN A 19 -6.67 2.68 8.06
N ILE A 20 -5.73 3.25 7.31
CA ILE A 20 -6.04 4.22 6.26
C ILE A 20 -6.92 3.58 5.18
N LEU A 21 -6.63 2.35 4.81
CA LEU A 21 -7.41 1.61 3.82
C LEU A 21 -8.68 0.97 4.38
N ASN A 22 -8.87 1.06 5.70
CA ASN A 22 -10.02 0.49 6.39
C ASN A 22 -10.14 -1.02 6.20
N ILE A 23 -9.02 -1.72 6.32
CA ILE A 23 -8.95 -3.19 6.26
C ILE A 23 -8.13 -3.70 7.43
N LYS A 24 -8.24 -5.01 7.70
CA LYS A 24 -7.44 -5.65 8.74
C LYS A 24 -5.97 -5.69 8.33
N GLN A 25 -5.09 -5.59 9.32
CA GLN A 25 -3.65 -5.64 9.06
C GLN A 25 -3.22 -6.93 8.36
N SER A 26 -3.80 -8.07 8.74
CA SER A 26 -3.48 -9.34 8.09
C SER A 26 -3.83 -9.33 6.62
N ARG A 27 -4.96 -8.71 6.26
CA ARG A 27 -5.37 -8.57 4.86
C ARG A 27 -4.42 -7.66 4.11
N TYR A 28 -4.06 -6.53 4.72
CA TYR A 28 -3.09 -5.63 4.10
C TYR A 28 -1.75 -6.33 3.88
N SER A 29 -1.27 -7.06 4.89
CA SER A 29 -0.02 -7.79 4.79
C SER A 29 -0.02 -8.77 3.62
N ASN A 30 -1.13 -9.50 3.43
CA ASN A 30 -1.27 -10.43 2.29
C ASN A 30 -1.23 -9.70 0.95
N LYS A 31 -1.83 -8.52 0.88
CA LYS A 31 -1.78 -7.70 -0.34
C LYS A 31 -0.37 -7.20 -0.62
N GLU A 32 0.34 -6.76 0.41
CA GLU A 32 1.72 -6.30 0.29
C GLU A 32 2.64 -7.42 -0.19
N LEU A 33 2.39 -8.65 0.27
CA LEU A 33 3.17 -9.83 -0.12
C LEU A 33 2.80 -10.38 -1.50
N GLY A 34 1.77 -9.85 -2.14
CA GLY A 34 1.33 -10.32 -3.44
C GLY A 34 0.40 -11.51 -3.41
N ARG A 35 -0.06 -11.94 -2.23
CA ARG A 35 -1.02 -13.05 -2.10
C ARG A 35 -2.43 -12.66 -2.47
N ARG A 36 -2.74 -11.38 -2.41
CA ARG A 36 -4.03 -10.79 -2.81
C ARG A 36 -3.76 -9.48 -3.53
N ASP A 37 -4.64 -9.12 -4.44
CA ASP A 37 -4.51 -7.89 -5.22
C ASP A 37 -5.05 -6.70 -4.44
N PHE A 38 -4.44 -5.54 -4.66
CA PHE A 38 -5.01 -4.27 -4.22
C PHE A 38 -6.15 -3.87 -5.14
N THR A 39 -7.19 -3.24 -4.58
CA THR A 39 -8.25 -2.65 -5.40
C THR A 39 -7.73 -1.37 -6.06
N ILE A 40 -8.45 -0.90 -7.08
CA ILE A 40 -8.11 0.36 -7.75
C ILE A 40 -8.17 1.52 -6.76
N GLU A 41 -9.20 1.54 -5.90
CA GLU A 41 -9.36 2.59 -4.89
C GLU A 41 -8.20 2.59 -3.89
N GLU A 42 -7.77 1.40 -3.48
CA GLU A 42 -6.63 1.27 -2.56
C GLU A 42 -5.35 1.79 -3.21
N ILE A 43 -5.11 1.46 -4.46
CA ILE A 43 -3.94 1.95 -5.19
C ILE A 43 -3.96 3.47 -5.31
N LYS A 44 -5.13 4.05 -5.61
CA LYS A 44 -5.28 5.51 -5.68
C LYS A 44 -4.94 6.19 -4.36
N LEU A 45 -5.45 5.64 -3.25
CA LEU A 45 -5.16 6.18 -1.92
C LEU A 45 -3.67 6.10 -1.61
N LEU A 46 -3.04 4.96 -1.91
CA LEU A 46 -1.62 4.76 -1.64
C LEU A 46 -0.75 5.69 -2.49
N LYS A 47 -1.10 5.89 -3.75
CA LYS A 47 -0.38 6.83 -4.62
C LYS A 47 -0.42 8.25 -4.04
N GLU A 48 -1.59 8.69 -3.62
CA GLU A 48 -1.75 10.02 -3.02
C GLU A 48 -0.98 10.12 -1.71
N LEU A 49 -1.11 9.12 -0.87
CA LEU A 49 -0.44 9.10 0.44
C LEU A 49 1.07 9.12 0.30
N PHE A 50 1.60 8.33 -0.62
CA PHE A 50 3.04 8.22 -0.84
C PHE A 50 3.58 9.31 -1.78
N GLU A 51 2.70 10.06 -2.43
CA GLU A 51 3.08 11.12 -3.39
C GLU A 51 3.91 10.57 -4.54
N VAL A 52 3.45 9.46 -5.11
CA VAL A 52 4.13 8.78 -6.22
C VAL A 52 3.16 8.52 -7.36
N THR A 53 3.70 8.15 -8.51
CA THR A 53 2.90 7.78 -9.67
C THR A 53 2.61 6.27 -9.65
N TYR A 54 1.67 5.84 -10.48
CA TYR A 54 1.39 4.42 -10.65
C TYR A 54 2.64 3.68 -11.18
N GLU A 55 3.35 4.28 -12.12
CA GLU A 55 4.58 3.71 -12.66
C GLU A 55 5.63 3.50 -11.58
N ASP A 56 5.75 4.42 -10.64
CA ASP A 56 6.66 4.28 -9.50
C ASP A 56 6.34 3.02 -8.70
N LEU A 57 5.06 2.74 -8.50
CA LEU A 57 4.63 1.55 -7.74
C LEU A 57 4.91 0.26 -8.50
N LEU A 58 4.80 0.29 -9.84
CA LEU A 58 5.02 -0.90 -10.68
C LEU A 58 6.48 -1.27 -10.80
N ASN A 59 7.37 -0.30 -10.82
CA ASN A 59 8.80 -0.51 -10.98
C ASN A 59 9.45 -0.87 -9.66
#